data_909431b38feaebb4623aa080103f5a8f
#
_entry.id   909431b38feaebb4623aa080103f5a8f
#
_cell.length_a   1.000
_cell.length_b   1.000
_cell.length_c   1.000
_cell.angle_alpha   90.00
_cell.angle_beta   90.00
_cell.angle_gamma   90.00
#
_symmetry.space_group_name_H-M   'P 1'
#
loop_
_entity.id
_entity.type
_entity.pdbx_description
1 polymer ?
#
loop_
_entity_poly.entity_id
_entity_poly.type
_entity_poly.pdbx_seq_one_letter_code
_entity_poly.pdbx_strand_id
1 'polypeptide(L)'
;MKNKIIALSFLPIALFSCKNNDIVAGAKSENQKCNATAGYQWSELKKDCIRVFEQEIQLRSIQKEPMEKICALIFSNDSNQVEVFLDNTIILTKKSSSEYIDSNNTNSYLLKKVDGKWQLLNNNKLMFTE
;
A
#
# COMPACT_ATOMS: atom_id res chain seq x y z
N MET A 1 -40.05 -50.98 -47.30
CA MET A 1 -38.79 -50.64 -46.68
C MET A 1 -38.86 -49.14 -46.22
N LYS A 2 -39.05 -48.92 -44.94
CA LYS A 2 -39.25 -47.57 -44.37
C LYS A 2 -38.00 -47.19 -43.67
N ASN A 3 -37.18 -46.30 -44.27
CA ASN A 3 -36.00 -45.68 -43.64
C ASN A 3 -36.49 -44.59 -42.72
N LYS A 4 -36.35 -44.82 -41.42
CA LYS A 4 -36.54 -43.80 -40.43
C LYS A 4 -35.21 -42.98 -40.28
N ILE A 5 -35.21 -41.76 -40.75
CA ILE A 5 -34.11 -40.78 -40.52
C ILE A 5 -34.31 -40.20 -39.12
N ILE A 6 -33.44 -40.59 -38.22
CA ILE A 6 -33.37 -39.99 -36.90
C ILE A 6 -32.58 -38.70 -37.02
N ALA A 7 -33.27 -37.57 -36.98
CA ALA A 7 -32.64 -36.26 -36.91
C ALA A 7 -32.08 -36.05 -35.49
N LEU A 8 -30.76 -36.14 -35.39
CA LEU A 8 -30.04 -35.81 -34.14
C LEU A 8 -29.96 -34.28 -34.00
N SER A 9 -30.84 -33.75 -33.15
CA SER A 9 -30.85 -32.34 -32.83
C SER A 9 -29.63 -32.00 -31.96
N PHE A 10 -28.62 -31.39 -32.57
CA PHE A 10 -27.50 -30.78 -31.85
C PHE A 10 -27.96 -29.47 -31.19
N LEU A 11 -28.15 -29.52 -29.87
CA LEU A 11 -28.40 -28.35 -29.06
C LEU A 11 -27.05 -27.66 -28.81
N PRO A 12 -26.80 -26.41 -29.22
CA PRO A 12 -25.60 -25.71 -28.88
C PRO A 12 -25.68 -25.31 -27.41
N ILE A 13 -24.86 -25.91 -26.59
CA ILE A 13 -24.60 -25.44 -25.20
C ILE A 13 -23.86 -24.13 -25.31
N ALA A 14 -24.55 -23.02 -25.17
CA ALA A 14 -23.96 -21.70 -24.97
C ALA A 14 -23.26 -21.72 -23.61
N LEU A 15 -21.94 -21.87 -23.63
CA LEU A 15 -21.10 -21.62 -22.50
C LEU A 15 -21.16 -20.12 -22.22
N PHE A 16 -22.03 -19.72 -21.31
CA PHE A 16 -21.89 -18.38 -20.66
C PHE A 16 -20.60 -18.39 -19.89
N SER A 17 -19.55 -17.95 -20.54
CA SER A 17 -18.33 -17.53 -19.87
C SER A 17 -18.69 -16.30 -19.04
N CYS A 18 -18.98 -16.51 -17.77
CA CYS A 18 -18.93 -15.44 -16.78
C CYS A 18 -17.50 -14.90 -16.81
N LYS A 19 -17.28 -13.75 -17.43
CA LYS A 19 -16.11 -12.94 -17.14
C LYS A 19 -16.29 -12.46 -15.71
N ASN A 20 -15.79 -13.24 -14.78
CA ASN A 20 -15.51 -12.74 -13.46
C ASN A 20 -14.44 -11.69 -13.67
N ASN A 21 -14.83 -10.42 -13.65
CA ASN A 21 -13.91 -9.35 -13.35
C ASN A 21 -13.52 -9.57 -11.90
N ASP A 22 -12.58 -10.47 -11.66
CA ASP A 22 -11.90 -10.57 -10.39
C ASP A 22 -11.22 -9.22 -10.19
N ILE A 23 -11.87 -8.38 -9.41
CA ILE A 23 -11.24 -7.18 -8.87
C ILE A 23 -10.20 -7.75 -7.91
N VAL A 24 -8.99 -7.93 -8.42
CA VAL A 24 -7.86 -8.34 -7.60
C VAL A 24 -7.71 -7.25 -6.53
N ALA A 25 -7.91 -7.63 -5.27
CA ALA A 25 -7.69 -6.73 -4.16
C ALA A 25 -6.28 -6.13 -4.31
N GLY A 26 -6.17 -4.79 -4.36
CA GLY A 26 -4.92 -4.09 -4.67
C GLY A 26 -4.67 -3.80 -6.14
N ALA A 27 -5.54 -4.27 -7.08
CA ALA A 27 -5.40 -3.89 -8.48
C ALA A 27 -5.58 -2.37 -8.67
N LYS A 28 -4.68 -1.77 -9.44
CA LYS A 28 -4.77 -0.36 -9.84
C LYS A 28 -6.05 -0.16 -10.63
N SER A 29 -6.90 0.75 -10.19
CA SER A 29 -7.88 1.33 -11.10
C SER A 29 -7.16 2.31 -12.04
N GLU A 30 -7.71 2.57 -13.22
CA GLU A 30 -7.14 3.50 -14.22
C GLU A 30 -6.83 4.91 -13.66
N ASN A 31 -7.34 5.23 -12.47
CA ASN A 31 -7.14 6.50 -11.77
C ASN A 31 -6.24 6.38 -10.53
N GLN A 32 -5.40 5.35 -10.40
CA GLN A 32 -4.54 5.11 -9.23
C GLN A 32 -5.30 5.06 -7.90
N LYS A 33 -6.58 4.73 -7.92
CA LYS A 33 -7.40 4.59 -6.73
C LYS A 33 -7.27 3.18 -6.18
N CYS A 34 -6.72 3.08 -4.98
CA CYS A 34 -6.69 1.83 -4.25
C CYS A 34 -8.03 1.55 -3.57
N ASN A 35 -8.31 0.28 -3.30
CA ASN A 35 -9.49 -0.12 -2.53
C ASN A 35 -9.28 0.22 -1.04
N ALA A 36 -9.64 1.44 -0.66
CA ALA A 36 -9.49 1.93 0.71
C ALA A 36 -10.31 1.14 1.73
N THR A 37 -11.45 0.58 1.34
CA THR A 37 -12.29 -0.25 2.23
C THR A 37 -11.62 -1.57 2.60
N ALA A 38 -10.72 -2.07 1.77
CA ALA A 38 -9.87 -3.22 2.04
C ALA A 38 -8.50 -2.85 2.65
N GLY A 39 -8.31 -1.58 3.04
CA GLY A 39 -7.10 -1.08 3.67
C GLY A 39 -5.92 -0.83 2.72
N TYR A 40 -6.18 -0.75 1.42
CA TYR A 40 -5.14 -0.44 0.44
C TYR A 40 -4.92 1.06 0.29
N GLN A 41 -3.65 1.45 0.21
CA GLN A 41 -3.21 2.82 -0.08
C GLN A 41 -2.20 2.80 -1.24
N TRP A 42 -2.18 3.87 -2.02
CA TRP A 42 -1.22 4.03 -3.10
C TRP A 42 0.18 4.34 -2.55
N SER A 43 1.18 3.61 -3.04
CA SER A 43 2.59 3.90 -2.79
C SER A 43 3.22 4.54 -4.02
N GLU A 44 3.76 5.74 -3.85
CA GLU A 44 4.48 6.44 -4.92
C GLU A 44 5.82 5.79 -5.24
N LEU A 45 6.49 5.22 -4.24
CA LEU A 45 7.78 4.55 -4.43
C LEU A 45 7.63 3.17 -5.07
N LYS A 46 6.62 2.41 -4.69
CA LYS A 46 6.32 1.09 -5.28
C LYS A 46 5.53 1.18 -6.58
N LYS A 47 4.86 2.32 -6.85
CA LYS A 47 3.90 2.47 -7.94
C LYS A 47 2.81 1.41 -7.92
N ASP A 48 2.34 1.08 -6.71
CA ASP A 48 1.36 0.04 -6.47
C ASP A 48 0.51 0.32 -5.24
N CYS A 49 -0.64 -0.38 -5.14
CA CYS A 49 -1.48 -0.35 -3.95
C CYS A 49 -0.92 -1.30 -2.88
N ILE A 50 -0.67 -0.78 -1.69
CA ILE A 50 -0.13 -1.53 -0.55
C ILE A 50 -1.08 -1.49 0.63
N ARG A 51 -0.99 -2.49 1.50
CA ARG A 51 -1.60 -2.46 2.84
C ARG A 51 -0.58 -2.04 3.88
N VAL A 52 -0.87 -0.96 4.58
CA VAL A 52 0.05 -0.38 5.58
C VAL A 52 0.39 -1.38 6.68
N PHE A 53 -0.61 -2.12 7.16
CA PHE A 53 -0.43 -3.09 8.24
C PHE A 53 0.27 -4.41 7.84
N GLU A 54 0.52 -4.62 6.53
CA GLU A 54 1.27 -5.77 6.02
C GLU A 54 2.72 -5.42 5.68
N GLN A 55 3.12 -4.16 5.85
CA GLN A 55 4.48 -3.76 5.53
C GLN A 55 5.47 -4.27 6.59
N GLU A 56 6.69 -4.57 6.14
CA GLU A 56 7.75 -5.16 6.97
C GLU A 56 8.19 -4.22 8.11
N ILE A 57 8.28 -2.92 7.83
CA ILE A 57 8.70 -1.94 8.83
C ILE A 57 7.49 -1.11 9.25
N GLN A 58 7.11 -1.26 10.50
CA GLN A 58 5.99 -0.56 11.11
C GLN A 58 6.44 0.14 12.40
N LEU A 59 6.02 1.38 12.55
CA LEU A 59 6.19 2.16 13.76
C LEU A 59 4.85 2.32 14.46
N ARG A 60 4.89 2.37 15.79
CA ARG A 60 3.73 2.60 16.63
C ARG A 60 3.76 3.98 17.25
N SER A 61 2.58 4.60 17.35
CA SER A 61 2.48 5.90 17.97
C SER A 61 2.88 5.87 19.45
N ILE A 62 3.57 6.91 19.89
CA ILE A 62 3.87 7.12 21.32
C ILE A 62 2.58 7.38 22.09
N GLN A 63 1.65 8.13 21.50
CA GLN A 63 0.33 8.36 22.05
C GLN A 63 -0.56 7.16 21.77
N LYS A 64 -1.07 6.52 22.82
CA LYS A 64 -1.91 5.32 22.73
C LYS A 64 -3.41 5.60 22.83
N GLU A 65 -3.79 6.78 23.27
CA GLU A 65 -5.20 7.18 23.39
C GLU A 65 -5.58 8.27 22.39
N PRO A 66 -6.80 8.25 21.86
CA PRO A 66 -7.88 7.27 22.07
C PRO A 66 -7.60 5.91 21.42
N MET A 67 -6.60 5.79 20.53
CA MET A 67 -6.21 4.57 19.83
C MET A 67 -4.75 4.64 19.40
N GLU A 68 -4.03 3.54 19.56
CA GLU A 68 -2.67 3.41 19.00
C GLU A 68 -2.72 3.46 17.47
N LYS A 69 -1.90 4.30 16.87
CA LYS A 69 -1.75 4.41 15.42
C LYS A 69 -0.52 3.66 14.95
N ILE A 70 -0.61 3.08 13.76
CA ILE A 70 0.49 2.42 13.07
C ILE A 70 0.89 3.28 11.86
N CYS A 71 2.18 3.41 11.65
CA CYS A 71 2.81 4.06 10.52
C CYS A 71 3.75 3.06 9.83
N ALA A 72 3.64 2.88 8.53
CA ALA A 72 4.54 2.02 7.78
C ALA A 72 5.62 2.84 7.05
N LEU A 73 6.78 2.22 6.86
CA LEU A 73 7.88 2.76 6.09
C LEU A 73 8.13 1.92 4.84
N ILE A 74 8.25 2.58 3.69
CA ILE A 74 8.67 1.96 2.43
C ILE A 74 9.87 2.73 1.91
N PHE A 75 11.01 2.05 1.80
CA PHE A 75 12.23 2.63 1.24
C PHE A 75 12.29 2.44 -0.27
N SER A 76 12.83 3.43 -0.98
CA SER A 76 13.18 3.28 -2.39
C SER A 76 14.29 2.24 -2.57
N ASN A 77 14.38 1.65 -3.77
CA ASN A 77 15.38 0.60 -4.06
C ASN A 77 16.82 1.06 -3.83
N ASP A 78 17.09 2.35 -4.06
CA ASP A 78 18.41 2.99 -3.83
C ASP A 78 18.58 3.51 -2.40
N SER A 79 17.56 3.36 -1.55
CA SER A 79 17.51 3.86 -0.17
C SER A 79 17.72 5.37 -0.02
N ASN A 80 17.48 6.15 -1.08
CA ASN A 80 17.59 7.62 -1.04
C ASN A 80 16.31 8.29 -0.58
N GLN A 81 15.20 7.59 -0.63
CA GLN A 81 13.89 8.08 -0.19
C GLN A 81 13.19 7.05 0.69
N VAL A 82 12.33 7.53 1.55
CA VAL A 82 11.41 6.71 2.34
C VAL A 82 10.02 7.32 2.28
N GLU A 83 9.06 6.50 2.01
CA GLU A 83 7.65 6.84 2.06
C GLU A 83 7.09 6.46 3.43
N VAL A 84 6.49 7.42 4.10
CA VAL A 84 5.95 7.29 5.44
C VAL A 84 4.44 7.37 5.37
N PHE A 85 3.77 6.29 5.72
CA PHE A 85 2.31 6.15 5.66
C PHE A 85 1.69 6.60 6.98
N LEU A 86 1.29 7.85 7.02
CA LEU A 86 0.50 8.49 8.08
C LEU A 86 -0.95 8.68 7.59
N ASP A 87 -1.72 9.53 8.26
CA ASP A 87 -3.03 9.97 7.75
C ASP A 87 -2.90 10.61 6.36
N ASN A 88 -1.79 11.33 6.13
CA ASN A 88 -1.31 11.77 4.82
C ASN A 88 0.06 11.17 4.56
N THR A 89 0.24 10.50 3.43
CA THR A 89 1.53 9.92 3.04
C THR A 89 2.53 11.02 2.70
N ILE A 90 3.74 10.89 3.23
CA ILE A 90 4.86 11.83 2.97
C ILE A 90 6.08 11.08 2.46
N ILE A 91 6.90 11.74 1.66
CA ILE A 91 8.18 11.21 1.19
C ILE A 91 9.31 12.03 1.81
N LEU A 92 10.18 11.34 2.52
CA LEU A 92 11.39 11.92 3.10
C LEU A 92 12.61 11.55 2.26
N THR A 93 13.57 12.46 2.20
CA THR A 93 14.82 12.28 1.46
C THR A 93 15.98 12.03 2.42
N LYS A 94 16.87 11.15 2.03
CA LYS A 94 18.05 10.78 2.81
C LYS A 94 18.93 11.98 3.07
N LYS A 95 19.23 12.21 4.35
CA LYS A 95 20.19 13.21 4.83
C LYS A 95 21.51 12.56 5.24
N SER A 96 21.45 11.39 5.86
CA SER A 96 22.60 10.57 6.25
C SER A 96 22.24 9.09 6.21
N SER A 97 23.17 8.21 6.57
CA SER A 97 22.94 6.76 6.62
C SER A 97 21.80 6.35 7.57
N SER A 98 21.48 7.19 8.54
CA SER A 98 20.49 6.93 9.60
C SER A 98 19.41 7.98 9.72
N GLU A 99 19.36 8.96 8.79
CA GLU A 99 18.40 10.07 8.86
C GLU A 99 17.79 10.40 7.50
N TYR A 100 16.47 10.66 7.51
CA TYR A 100 15.68 11.15 6.39
C TYR A 100 14.87 12.36 6.81
N ILE A 101 14.80 13.36 5.96
CA ILE A 101 14.12 14.64 6.24
C ILE A 101 13.14 14.99 5.13
N ASP A 102 12.14 15.80 5.46
CA ASP A 102 11.27 16.44 4.48
C ASP A 102 12.05 17.53 3.72
N SER A 103 12.37 17.24 2.45
CA SER A 103 13.11 18.17 1.59
C SER A 103 12.34 19.45 1.28
N ASN A 104 11.02 19.42 1.37
CA ASN A 104 10.17 20.59 1.12
C ASN A 104 9.98 21.46 2.36
N ASN A 105 10.49 21.00 3.50
CA ASN A 105 10.46 21.71 4.79
C ASN A 105 9.05 22.18 5.24
N THR A 106 8.01 21.59 4.67
CA THR A 106 6.62 21.97 4.95
C THR A 106 6.09 21.36 6.24
N ASN A 107 6.62 20.20 6.65
CA ASN A 107 6.06 19.42 7.76
C ASN A 107 7.07 19.09 8.88
N SER A 108 8.32 19.54 8.77
CA SER A 108 9.38 19.32 9.78
C SER A 108 9.49 17.89 10.31
N TYR A 109 9.24 16.90 9.44
CA TYR A 109 9.41 15.49 9.78
C TYR A 109 10.88 15.08 9.68
N LEU A 110 11.31 14.31 10.67
CA LEU A 110 12.61 13.66 10.73
C LEU A 110 12.40 12.19 11.06
N LEU A 111 12.82 11.31 10.16
CA LEU A 111 12.96 9.88 10.45
C LEU A 111 14.43 9.60 10.76
N LYS A 112 14.71 9.03 11.93
CA LYS A 112 16.06 8.65 12.34
C LYS A 112 16.12 7.25 12.91
N LYS A 113 17.29 6.63 12.78
CA LYS A 113 17.54 5.31 13.37
C LYS A 113 18.36 5.48 14.66
N VAL A 114 17.83 4.97 15.77
CA VAL A 114 18.46 5.02 17.10
C VAL A 114 18.48 3.60 17.67
N ASP A 115 19.65 3.11 18.05
CA ASP A 115 19.83 1.75 18.58
C ASP A 115 19.20 0.65 17.71
N GLY A 116 19.32 0.83 16.37
CA GLY A 116 18.77 -0.11 15.39
C GLY A 116 17.29 0.02 15.09
N LYS A 117 16.56 0.90 15.78
CA LYS A 117 15.13 1.13 15.63
C LYS A 117 14.82 2.47 14.98
N TRP A 118 13.81 2.51 14.13
CA TRP A 118 13.35 3.74 13.53
C TRP A 118 12.47 4.56 14.46
N GLN A 119 12.66 5.85 14.44
CA GLN A 119 11.89 6.85 15.17
C GLN A 119 11.46 7.96 14.23
N LEU A 120 10.18 8.31 14.23
CA LEU A 120 9.63 9.42 13.48
C LEU A 120 9.32 10.57 14.42
N LEU A 121 9.92 11.73 14.14
CA LEU A 121 9.71 12.97 14.87
C LEU A 121 8.99 13.98 13.98
N ASN A 122 8.18 14.83 14.58
CA ASN A 122 7.62 16.02 13.96
C ASN A 122 7.94 17.23 14.86
N ASN A 123 8.53 18.28 14.29
CA ASN A 123 8.98 19.45 15.06
C ASN A 123 9.81 19.05 16.30
N ASN A 124 10.76 18.12 16.14
CA ASN A 124 11.61 17.55 17.19
C ASN A 124 10.86 16.78 18.29
N LYS A 125 9.55 16.56 18.16
CA LYS A 125 8.77 15.74 19.08
C LYS A 125 8.65 14.32 18.53
N LEU A 126 9.00 13.32 19.35
CA LEU A 126 8.84 11.91 19.01
C LEU A 126 7.35 11.57 18.87
N MET A 127 6.97 11.05 17.69
CA MET A 127 5.60 10.70 17.36
C MET A 127 5.39 9.19 17.27
N PHE A 128 6.33 8.49 16.62
CA PHE A 128 6.26 7.06 16.40
C PHE A 128 7.63 6.40 16.65
N THR A 129 7.62 5.15 17.09
CA THR A 129 8.82 4.32 17.24
C THR A 129 8.55 2.89 16.80
N GLU A 130 9.58 2.22 16.28
CA GLU A 130 9.59 0.78 15.98
C GLU A 130 9.61 -0.06 17.25
#